data_07daf82bbd4b032ac2939e70ac51b78e
#
_entry.id   07daf82bbd4b032ac2939e70ac51b78e
#
_cell.length_a   1.000
_cell.length_b   1.000
_cell.length_c   1.000
_cell.angle_alpha   90.00
_cell.angle_beta   90.00
_cell.angle_gamma   90.00
#
_symmetry.space_group_name_H-M   'P 1'
#
loop_
_entity.id
_entity.type
_entity.pdbx_description
1 polymer ?
#
loop_
_entity_poly.entity_id
_entity_poly.type
_entity_poly.pdbx_seq_one_letter_code
_entity_poly.pdbx_strand_id
1 'polypeptide(L)'
;MGLLAVPKFIKEKYGHLYHTEHISLFAHTRVFVDIASYLYKYVCTFGCTSSRWLNSFANLMLTFVKNGVIVVVIFDGQAPDAKADEQRERRELRSKTKERADVMQEALEAFELGTITTEQRQLLVKELQDRRAYNQQRQGSLLHPSSSSEGSETTTPTLTPGELQELRDIVRSLQKQCTSLSKQDMLDLKQLLTACGVTWMQAPEEAEAYACWLVRQGYGSAVVSCDTDCIAHRADIVVFEVDSRTGMIRYVNTQELLDAWELDDEEQLIDFGILVGCDYNPGSRVNKIGPVSAVKLLKQYKSIDNIPNLKDVSVLQHEKIRLLFNPQYEEPHIEALVPNLELLQELKQRREDLDERLAGQLIYHRNTKRLISVVSTAATSTSDDDEQKF
;
A
#
# COMPACT_ATOMS: atom_id res chain seq x y z
N MET A 1 -3.99 2.15 -5.30
CA MET A 1 -4.55 3.23 -4.52
C MET A 1 -3.69 4.43 -4.80
N GLY A 2 -4.15 5.64 -4.53
CA GLY A 2 -3.45 6.86 -4.84
C GLY A 2 -3.60 7.35 -6.28
N LEU A 3 -2.61 8.08 -6.76
CA LEU A 3 -2.64 8.75 -8.07
C LEU A 3 -2.86 7.77 -9.22
N LEU A 4 -3.95 7.96 -9.95
CA LEU A 4 -4.35 7.04 -11.01
C LEU A 4 -3.39 7.04 -12.20
N ALA A 5 -3.11 5.84 -12.68
CA ALA A 5 -2.23 5.59 -13.83
C ALA A 5 -0.78 6.10 -13.66
N VAL A 6 -0.41 6.73 -12.54
CA VAL A 6 0.94 7.26 -12.30
C VAL A 6 2.00 6.17 -12.25
N PRO A 7 1.81 5.02 -11.55
CA PRO A 7 2.79 3.95 -11.57
C PRO A 7 3.09 3.43 -12.98
N LYS A 8 2.05 3.30 -13.82
CA LYS A 8 2.19 2.88 -15.20
C LYS A 8 2.92 3.95 -16.03
N PHE A 9 2.57 5.21 -15.84
CA PHE A 9 3.18 6.35 -16.52
C PHE A 9 4.67 6.44 -16.23
N ILE A 10 5.07 6.39 -14.95
CA ILE A 10 6.49 6.41 -14.57
C ILE A 10 7.19 5.20 -15.17
N LYS A 11 6.63 4.00 -15.04
CA LYS A 11 7.24 2.77 -15.57
C LYS A 11 7.46 2.81 -17.08
N GLU A 12 6.50 3.32 -17.86
CA GLU A 12 6.56 3.32 -19.33
C GLU A 12 7.40 4.46 -19.91
N LYS A 13 7.39 5.63 -19.27
CA LYS A 13 8.04 6.83 -19.80
C LYS A 13 9.35 7.18 -19.08
N TYR A 14 9.44 6.87 -17.81
CA TYR A 14 10.52 7.26 -16.92
C TYR A 14 11.01 6.07 -16.08
N GLY A 15 11.02 4.88 -16.67
CA GLY A 15 11.39 3.63 -15.96
C GLY A 15 12.78 3.66 -15.32
N HIS A 16 13.69 4.50 -15.84
CA HIS A 16 15.01 4.73 -15.28
C HIS A 16 15.02 5.47 -13.95
N LEU A 17 13.91 6.13 -13.57
CA LEU A 17 13.75 6.79 -12.26
C LEU A 17 13.32 5.82 -11.15
N TYR A 18 13.02 4.56 -11.49
CA TYR A 18 12.90 3.51 -10.48
C TYR A 18 14.28 2.98 -10.14
N HIS A 19 14.76 3.35 -8.96
CA HIS A 19 16.00 2.82 -8.42
C HIS A 19 15.75 1.48 -7.74
N THR A 20 16.67 0.55 -7.90
CA THR A 20 16.64 -0.75 -7.23
C THR A 20 17.95 -0.95 -6.48
N GLU A 21 17.89 -0.86 -5.15
CA GLU A 21 19.05 -0.87 -4.26
C GLU A 21 18.79 -1.79 -3.07
N HIS A 22 19.83 -2.08 -2.32
CA HIS A 22 19.68 -2.82 -1.07
C HIS A 22 19.27 -1.87 0.05
N ILE A 23 18.40 -2.33 0.96
CA ILE A 23 17.81 -1.54 2.05
C ILE A 23 18.86 -0.95 3.02
N SER A 24 20.07 -1.50 3.04
CA SER A 24 21.20 -0.93 3.80
C SER A 24 21.60 0.48 3.36
N LEU A 25 21.08 0.97 2.22
CA LEU A 25 21.17 2.38 1.83
C LEU A 25 20.68 3.30 2.97
N PHE A 26 19.67 2.85 3.70
CA PHE A 26 19.09 3.59 4.84
C PHE A 26 19.65 3.15 6.19
N ALA A 27 20.79 2.44 6.23
CA ALA A 27 21.40 2.02 7.49
C ALA A 27 21.71 3.26 8.37
N HIS A 28 21.39 3.14 9.67
CA HIS A 28 21.53 4.21 10.67
C HIS A 28 20.62 5.44 10.46
N THR A 29 19.73 5.39 9.49
CA THR A 29 18.70 6.42 9.30
C THR A 29 17.33 5.88 9.71
N ARG A 30 16.39 6.80 9.90
CA ARG A 30 15.01 6.46 10.22
C ARG A 30 14.18 6.42 8.93
N VAL A 31 13.36 5.37 8.79
CA VAL A 31 12.35 5.28 7.73
C VAL A 31 10.97 5.10 8.35
N PHE A 32 9.96 5.69 7.71
CA PHE A 32 8.58 5.61 8.14
C PHE A 32 7.82 4.65 7.24
N VAL A 33 7.16 3.64 7.84
CA VAL A 33 6.41 2.63 7.11
C VAL A 33 4.92 2.90 7.29
N ASP A 34 4.26 3.27 6.21
CA ASP A 34 2.80 3.27 6.13
C ASP A 34 2.32 1.82 6.19
N ILE A 35 1.65 1.49 7.29
CA ILE A 35 1.25 0.11 7.56
C ILE A 35 0.09 -0.36 6.68
N ALA A 36 -0.83 0.55 6.29
CA ALA A 36 -2.06 0.19 5.58
C ALA A 36 -1.77 -0.55 4.27
N SER A 37 -0.76 -0.09 3.53
CA SER A 37 -0.31 -0.68 2.28
C SER A 37 0.10 -2.16 2.42
N TYR A 38 0.87 -2.48 3.45
CA TYR A 38 1.37 -3.84 3.69
C TYR A 38 0.34 -4.74 4.36
N LEU A 39 -0.49 -4.19 5.26
CA LEU A 39 -1.57 -4.92 5.87
C LEU A 39 -2.53 -5.47 4.82
N TYR A 40 -2.99 -4.61 3.93
CA TYR A 40 -3.87 -5.04 2.84
C TYR A 40 -3.23 -6.16 2.01
N LYS A 41 -1.97 -5.99 1.62
CA LYS A 41 -1.20 -7.00 0.85
C LYS A 41 -1.14 -8.35 1.57
N TYR A 42 -0.78 -8.36 2.85
CA TYR A 42 -0.60 -9.62 3.58
C TYR A 42 -1.93 -10.28 3.95
N VAL A 43 -2.92 -9.49 4.36
CA VAL A 43 -4.24 -10.01 4.72
C VAL A 43 -4.97 -10.56 3.49
N CYS A 44 -4.93 -9.89 2.36
CA CYS A 44 -5.47 -10.43 1.10
C CYS A 44 -4.74 -11.70 0.64
N THR A 45 -3.47 -11.88 1.00
CA THR A 45 -2.70 -13.08 0.64
C THR A 45 -3.01 -14.25 1.55
N PHE A 46 -3.04 -14.04 2.87
CA PHE A 46 -3.07 -15.11 3.88
C PHE A 46 -4.41 -15.25 4.62
N GLY A 47 -5.28 -14.24 4.54
CA GLY A 47 -6.48 -14.13 5.36
C GLY A 47 -6.16 -13.65 6.79
N CYS A 48 -7.21 -13.36 7.58
CA CYS A 48 -7.07 -12.92 8.97
C CYS A 48 -7.12 -14.07 9.99
N THR A 49 -7.56 -15.28 9.59
CA THR A 49 -7.76 -16.40 10.50
C THR A 49 -6.48 -17.05 11.00
N SER A 50 -5.39 -16.92 10.24
CA SER A 50 -4.05 -17.40 10.64
C SER A 50 -3.12 -16.24 10.95
N SER A 51 -2.07 -16.46 11.73
CA SER A 51 -1.05 -15.46 12.02
C SER A 51 -0.02 -15.27 10.90
N ARG A 52 -0.21 -15.90 9.74
CA ARG A 52 0.73 -15.79 8.61
C ARG A 52 0.95 -14.34 8.16
N TRP A 53 -0.09 -13.52 8.21
CA TRP A 53 0.02 -12.11 7.88
C TRP A 53 0.86 -11.34 8.93
N LEU A 54 0.71 -11.65 10.25
CA LEU A 54 1.55 -11.11 11.33
C LEU A 54 3.01 -11.55 11.17
N ASN A 55 3.24 -12.83 10.88
CA ASN A 55 4.57 -13.37 10.63
C ASN A 55 5.23 -12.69 9.42
N SER A 56 4.47 -12.44 8.35
CA SER A 56 4.97 -11.74 7.17
C SER A 56 5.35 -10.29 7.51
N PHE A 57 4.56 -9.64 8.38
CA PHE A 57 4.85 -8.30 8.84
C PHE A 57 6.09 -8.27 9.76
N ALA A 58 6.21 -9.22 10.69
CA ALA A 58 7.42 -9.36 11.51
C ALA A 58 8.67 -9.59 10.65
N ASN A 59 8.57 -10.39 9.58
CA ASN A 59 9.68 -10.61 8.63
C ASN A 59 10.04 -9.33 7.86
N LEU A 60 9.06 -8.51 7.48
CA LEU A 60 9.31 -7.20 6.89
C LEU A 60 10.08 -6.31 7.88
N MET A 61 9.65 -6.21 9.13
CA MET A 61 10.35 -5.44 10.16
C MET A 61 11.77 -5.98 10.42
N LEU A 62 11.93 -7.29 10.46
CA LEU A 62 13.24 -7.92 10.60
C LEU A 62 14.19 -7.53 9.46
N THR A 63 13.67 -7.40 8.22
CA THR A 63 14.47 -6.96 7.06
C THR A 63 15.05 -5.57 7.28
N PHE A 64 14.30 -4.63 7.84
CA PHE A 64 14.80 -3.31 8.20
C PHE A 64 15.85 -3.39 9.31
N VAL A 65 15.47 -3.98 10.43
CA VAL A 65 16.27 -3.98 11.66
C VAL A 65 17.61 -4.68 11.48
N LYS A 66 17.64 -5.86 10.85
CA LYS A 66 18.90 -6.60 10.61
C LYS A 66 19.89 -5.83 9.74
N ASN A 67 19.39 -4.97 8.85
CA ASN A 67 20.21 -4.13 7.96
C ASN A 67 20.54 -2.75 8.59
N GLY A 68 20.25 -2.56 9.87
CA GLY A 68 20.62 -1.35 10.61
C GLY A 68 19.69 -0.16 10.41
N VAL A 69 18.54 -0.35 9.77
CA VAL A 69 17.56 0.70 9.54
C VAL A 69 16.71 0.93 10.80
N ILE A 70 16.49 2.17 11.17
CA ILE A 70 15.61 2.56 12.27
C ILE A 70 14.19 2.69 11.71
N VAL A 71 13.40 1.62 11.86
CA VAL A 71 12.03 1.59 11.34
C VAL A 71 11.03 2.14 12.34
N VAL A 72 10.13 3.01 11.88
CA VAL A 72 8.97 3.50 12.63
C VAL A 72 7.71 3.20 11.81
N VAL A 73 6.77 2.48 12.41
CA VAL A 73 5.53 2.09 11.75
C VAL A 73 4.45 3.11 12.05
N ILE A 74 3.79 3.63 11.01
CA ILE A 74 2.72 4.61 11.14
C ILE A 74 1.38 3.94 10.89
N PHE A 75 0.46 4.10 11.85
CA PHE A 75 -0.94 3.65 11.77
C PHE A 75 -1.84 4.82 11.39
N ASP A 76 -2.88 4.56 10.58
CA ASP A 76 -3.89 5.57 10.26
C ASP A 76 -4.62 6.06 11.50
N GLY A 77 -4.83 7.36 11.56
CA GLY A 77 -5.71 8.01 12.53
C GLY A 77 -7.14 8.17 12.00
N GLN A 78 -7.71 9.33 12.22
CA GLN A 78 -9.03 9.67 11.70
C GLN A 78 -8.89 10.23 10.28
N ALA A 79 -9.47 9.53 9.30
CA ALA A 79 -9.42 10.00 7.92
C ALA A 79 -10.09 11.38 7.78
N PRO A 80 -9.56 12.29 6.96
CA PRO A 80 -10.19 13.56 6.66
C PRO A 80 -11.59 13.39 6.06
N ASP A 81 -12.50 14.33 6.36
CA ASP A 81 -13.86 14.32 5.80
C ASP A 81 -13.86 14.31 4.25
N ALA A 82 -12.83 14.87 3.64
CA ALA A 82 -12.67 14.87 2.19
C ALA A 82 -12.58 13.45 1.56
N LYS A 83 -12.20 12.43 2.33
CA LYS A 83 -12.18 11.02 1.90
C LYS A 83 -13.49 10.26 2.18
N ALA A 84 -14.52 10.91 2.72
CA ALA A 84 -15.77 10.23 3.08
C ALA A 84 -16.45 9.59 1.86
N ASP A 85 -16.44 10.26 0.72
CA ASP A 85 -17.03 9.75 -0.53
C ASP A 85 -16.25 8.57 -1.08
N GLU A 86 -14.94 8.66 -1.12
CA GLU A 86 -14.06 7.57 -1.55
C GLU A 86 -14.21 6.34 -0.62
N GLN A 87 -14.24 6.54 0.69
CA GLN A 87 -14.47 5.46 1.65
C GLN A 87 -15.86 4.84 1.52
N ARG A 88 -16.89 5.63 1.16
CA ARG A 88 -18.23 5.11 0.87
C ARG A 88 -18.20 4.24 -0.40
N GLU A 89 -17.62 4.72 -1.48
CA GLU A 89 -17.48 3.96 -2.73
C GLU A 89 -16.71 2.65 -2.51
N ARG A 90 -15.60 2.68 -1.77
CA ARG A 90 -14.84 1.48 -1.40
C ARG A 90 -15.67 0.49 -0.59
N ARG A 91 -16.49 0.97 0.37
CA ARG A 91 -17.38 0.11 1.17
C ARG A 91 -18.46 -0.53 0.31
N GLU A 92 -19.08 0.23 -0.57
CA GLU A 92 -20.11 -0.28 -1.49
C GLU A 92 -19.52 -1.31 -2.47
N LEU A 93 -18.37 -1.03 -3.07
CA LEU A 93 -17.69 -1.97 -3.95
C LEU A 93 -17.33 -3.27 -3.23
N ARG A 94 -16.83 -3.16 -1.99
CA ARG A 94 -16.48 -4.31 -1.16
C ARG A 94 -17.72 -5.12 -0.79
N SER A 95 -18.85 -4.47 -0.47
CA SER A 95 -20.13 -5.13 -0.21
C SER A 95 -20.63 -5.90 -1.43
N LYS A 96 -20.64 -5.27 -2.61
CA LYS A 96 -21.03 -5.92 -3.88
C LYS A 96 -20.13 -7.11 -4.22
N THR A 97 -18.83 -6.96 -4.00
CA THR A 97 -17.85 -8.04 -4.24
C THR A 97 -18.07 -9.21 -3.29
N LYS A 98 -18.41 -8.93 -2.03
CA LYS A 98 -18.73 -9.96 -1.04
C LYS A 98 -20.00 -10.70 -1.41
N GLU A 99 -21.07 -9.98 -1.72
CA GLU A 99 -22.34 -10.58 -2.17
C GLU A 99 -22.14 -11.50 -3.38
N ARG A 100 -21.37 -11.04 -4.37
CA ARG A 100 -21.01 -11.87 -5.53
C ARG A 100 -20.23 -13.12 -5.13
N ALA A 101 -19.27 -13.01 -4.21
CA ALA A 101 -18.51 -14.16 -3.73
C ALA A 101 -19.40 -15.16 -2.99
N ASP A 102 -20.31 -14.69 -2.13
CA ASP A 102 -21.21 -15.52 -1.34
C ASP A 102 -22.18 -16.27 -2.27
N VAL A 103 -22.82 -15.59 -3.24
CA VAL A 103 -23.72 -16.21 -4.22
C VAL A 103 -23.01 -17.26 -5.08
N MET A 104 -21.77 -16.99 -5.51
CA MET A 104 -20.98 -17.97 -6.25
C MET A 104 -20.58 -19.18 -5.39
N GLN A 105 -20.25 -18.96 -4.14
CA GLN A 105 -19.91 -20.02 -3.19
C GLN A 105 -21.12 -20.95 -2.99
N GLU A 106 -22.31 -20.39 -2.72
CA GLU A 106 -23.55 -21.15 -2.59
C GLU A 106 -23.87 -21.96 -3.86
N ALA A 107 -23.66 -21.37 -5.04
CA ALA A 107 -23.89 -22.07 -6.31
C ALA A 107 -22.90 -23.25 -6.52
N LEU A 108 -21.65 -23.10 -6.11
CA LEU A 108 -20.65 -24.18 -6.15
C LEU A 108 -20.98 -25.30 -5.18
N GLU A 109 -21.39 -24.98 -3.96
CA GLU A 109 -21.81 -25.97 -2.96
C GLU A 109 -23.08 -26.75 -3.43
N ALA A 110 -24.05 -26.02 -3.99
CA ALA A 110 -25.23 -26.65 -4.59
C ALA A 110 -24.87 -27.57 -5.77
N PHE A 111 -23.87 -27.20 -6.56
CA PHE A 111 -23.35 -28.03 -7.63
C PHE A 111 -22.74 -29.34 -7.09
N GLU A 112 -21.92 -29.25 -6.06
CA GLU A 112 -21.25 -30.41 -5.43
C GLU A 112 -22.25 -31.36 -4.77
N LEU A 113 -23.34 -30.81 -4.22
CA LEU A 113 -24.45 -31.59 -3.62
C LEU A 113 -25.45 -32.11 -4.65
N GLY A 114 -25.33 -31.75 -5.92
CA GLY A 114 -26.25 -32.12 -6.98
C GLY A 114 -27.62 -31.42 -6.91
N THR A 115 -27.74 -30.34 -6.14
CA THR A 115 -28.98 -29.57 -5.91
C THR A 115 -29.03 -28.24 -6.65
N ILE A 116 -28.05 -27.99 -7.54
CA ILE A 116 -27.92 -26.73 -8.26
C ILE A 116 -29.12 -26.41 -9.15
N THR A 117 -29.61 -25.18 -9.06
CA THR A 117 -30.68 -24.68 -9.95
C THR A 117 -30.12 -24.30 -11.34
N THR A 118 -31.04 -24.13 -12.30
CA THR A 118 -30.67 -23.70 -13.65
C THR A 118 -30.05 -22.29 -13.62
N GLU A 119 -30.60 -21.38 -12.81
CA GLU A 119 -30.14 -20.01 -12.64
C GLU A 119 -28.72 -19.97 -12.04
N GLN A 120 -28.48 -20.75 -10.99
CA GLN A 120 -27.16 -20.89 -10.38
C GLN A 120 -26.12 -21.41 -11.36
N ARG A 121 -26.47 -22.40 -12.17
CA ARG A 121 -25.60 -22.97 -13.21
C ARG A 121 -25.24 -21.90 -14.28
N GLN A 122 -26.26 -21.18 -14.75
CA GLN A 122 -26.05 -20.08 -15.71
C GLN A 122 -25.14 -19.00 -15.15
N LEU A 123 -25.30 -18.65 -13.88
CA LEU A 123 -24.39 -17.70 -13.18
C LEU A 123 -22.95 -18.19 -13.23
N LEU A 124 -22.67 -19.43 -12.84
CA LEU A 124 -21.32 -19.98 -12.84
C LEU A 124 -20.69 -19.98 -14.24
N VAL A 125 -21.46 -20.36 -15.28
CA VAL A 125 -21.00 -20.33 -16.68
C VAL A 125 -20.67 -18.93 -17.13
N LYS A 126 -21.52 -17.95 -16.81
CA LYS A 126 -21.28 -16.52 -17.12
C LYS A 126 -20.01 -16.01 -16.48
N GLU A 127 -19.78 -16.30 -15.20
CA GLU A 127 -18.58 -15.88 -14.47
C GLU A 127 -17.29 -16.41 -15.10
N LEU A 128 -17.30 -17.67 -15.59
CA LEU A 128 -16.18 -18.24 -16.34
C LEU A 128 -15.93 -17.49 -17.66
N GLN A 129 -17.00 -17.20 -18.40
CA GLN A 129 -16.92 -16.50 -19.68
C GLN A 129 -16.37 -15.10 -19.48
N ASP A 130 -16.89 -14.34 -18.52
CA ASP A 130 -16.44 -12.99 -18.18
C ASP A 130 -14.96 -12.97 -17.77
N ARG A 131 -14.53 -13.95 -16.97
CA ARG A 131 -13.11 -14.09 -16.56
C ARG A 131 -12.20 -14.40 -17.74
N ARG A 132 -12.60 -15.30 -18.63
CA ARG A 132 -11.83 -15.67 -19.83
C ARG A 132 -11.73 -14.51 -20.79
N ALA A 133 -12.81 -13.75 -21.02
CA ALA A 133 -12.83 -12.55 -21.85
C ALA A 133 -11.88 -11.47 -21.29
N TYR A 134 -11.92 -11.22 -19.97
CA TYR A 134 -11.01 -10.30 -19.31
C TYR A 134 -9.54 -10.69 -19.47
N ASN A 135 -9.20 -11.97 -19.31
CA ASN A 135 -7.84 -12.46 -19.46
C ASN A 135 -7.33 -12.34 -20.90
N GLN A 136 -8.17 -12.59 -21.90
CA GLN A 136 -7.84 -12.41 -23.32
C GLN A 136 -7.54 -10.95 -23.66
N GLN A 137 -8.34 -10.01 -23.15
CA GLN A 137 -8.09 -8.57 -23.35
C GLN A 137 -6.76 -8.13 -22.74
N ARG A 138 -6.37 -8.68 -21.57
CA ARG A 138 -5.09 -8.35 -20.91
C ARG A 138 -3.86 -8.90 -21.63
N GLN A 139 -3.98 -10.05 -22.30
CA GLN A 139 -2.84 -10.69 -22.97
C GLN A 139 -2.52 -10.09 -24.34
N GLY A 140 -3.30 -9.11 -24.83
CA GLY A 140 -3.03 -8.40 -26.09
C GLY A 140 -2.98 -9.32 -27.31
N SER A 141 -3.65 -10.46 -27.25
CA SER A 141 -3.64 -11.45 -28.33
C SER A 141 -4.45 -10.95 -29.50
N LEU A 142 -3.75 -10.50 -30.54
CA LEU A 142 -4.27 -10.32 -31.91
C LEU A 142 -4.61 -11.69 -32.51
N LEU A 143 -5.60 -12.37 -31.97
CA LEU A 143 -6.21 -13.51 -32.65
C LEU A 143 -7.67 -13.16 -32.88
N HIS A 144 -8.01 -13.07 -34.15
CA HIS A 144 -9.39 -12.94 -34.61
C HIS A 144 -10.27 -13.99 -33.93
N PRO A 145 -11.49 -13.63 -33.52
CA PRO A 145 -12.44 -14.63 -33.02
C PRO A 145 -12.71 -15.60 -34.19
N SER A 146 -12.20 -16.81 -34.07
CA SER A 146 -12.66 -17.89 -34.89
C SER A 146 -14.12 -18.12 -34.54
N SER A 147 -14.97 -17.85 -35.51
CA SER A 147 -16.39 -18.15 -35.51
C SER A 147 -16.59 -19.63 -35.17
N SER A 148 -16.98 -19.91 -33.92
CA SER A 148 -17.50 -21.22 -33.55
C SER A 148 -19.00 -21.18 -33.71
N SER A 149 -19.43 -21.93 -34.73
CA SER A 149 -20.71 -22.52 -35.02
C SER A 149 -21.79 -22.35 -33.95
N GLU A 150 -22.86 -21.67 -34.32
CA GLU A 150 -24.17 -21.82 -33.77
C GLU A 150 -24.64 -23.29 -33.92
N GLY A 151 -24.56 -23.99 -32.83
CA GLY A 151 -25.15 -25.32 -32.65
C GLY A 151 -26.21 -25.19 -31.58
N SER A 152 -27.45 -25.09 -32.04
CA SER A 152 -28.67 -25.26 -31.25
C SER A 152 -28.69 -26.67 -30.66
N GLU A 153 -28.45 -26.79 -29.36
CA GLU A 153 -29.02 -27.87 -28.54
C GLU A 153 -29.10 -27.42 -27.09
N THR A 154 -30.32 -27.53 -26.53
CA THR A 154 -30.68 -27.30 -25.13
C THR A 154 -30.09 -28.35 -24.19
N THR A 155 -28.79 -28.55 -24.22
CA THR A 155 -28.09 -29.32 -23.21
C THR A 155 -27.53 -28.35 -22.16
N THR A 156 -28.01 -28.53 -20.92
CA THR A 156 -27.45 -27.82 -19.77
C THR A 156 -25.94 -28.03 -19.74
N PRO A 157 -25.11 -26.97 -19.83
CA PRO A 157 -23.66 -27.10 -19.91
C PRO A 157 -23.15 -27.80 -18.63
N THR A 158 -22.51 -28.93 -18.84
CA THR A 158 -21.89 -29.71 -17.75
C THR A 158 -20.53 -29.09 -17.47
N LEU A 159 -20.33 -28.55 -16.26
CA LEU A 159 -19.06 -28.00 -15.85
C LEU A 159 -18.00 -29.09 -15.69
N THR A 160 -16.85 -28.90 -16.34
CA THR A 160 -15.72 -29.82 -16.23
C THR A 160 -15.00 -29.64 -14.88
N PRO A 161 -14.22 -30.65 -14.41
CA PRO A 161 -13.43 -30.52 -13.19
C PRO A 161 -12.45 -29.31 -13.23
N GLY A 162 -11.90 -28.99 -14.39
CA GLY A 162 -11.03 -27.82 -14.59
C GLY A 162 -11.78 -26.51 -14.42
N GLU A 163 -13.00 -26.40 -14.95
CA GLU A 163 -13.86 -25.23 -14.81
C GLU A 163 -14.32 -25.02 -13.36
N LEU A 164 -14.60 -26.09 -12.66
CA LEU A 164 -14.93 -26.03 -11.23
C LEU A 164 -13.73 -25.51 -10.41
N GLN A 165 -12.53 -25.94 -10.75
CA GLN A 165 -11.32 -25.42 -10.08
C GLN A 165 -11.12 -23.93 -10.40
N GLU A 166 -11.31 -23.51 -11.65
CA GLU A 166 -11.26 -22.10 -12.05
C GLU A 166 -12.28 -21.26 -11.28
N LEU A 167 -13.50 -21.74 -11.12
CA LEU A 167 -14.55 -21.07 -10.33
C LEU A 167 -14.19 -20.97 -8.85
N ARG A 168 -13.67 -22.04 -8.23
CA ARG A 168 -13.18 -21.99 -6.85
C ARG A 168 -12.06 -20.94 -6.66
N ASP A 169 -11.18 -20.81 -7.65
CA ASP A 169 -10.12 -19.82 -7.62
C ASP A 169 -10.66 -18.39 -7.78
N ILE A 170 -11.71 -18.19 -8.59
CA ILE A 170 -12.42 -16.91 -8.69
C ILE A 170 -13.06 -16.56 -7.35
N VAL A 171 -13.83 -17.46 -6.74
CA VAL A 171 -14.46 -17.23 -5.43
C VAL A 171 -13.42 -16.89 -4.37
N ARG A 172 -12.35 -17.68 -4.30
CA ARG A 172 -11.23 -17.42 -3.37
C ARG A 172 -10.59 -16.05 -3.59
N SER A 173 -10.45 -15.63 -4.84
CA SER A 173 -9.94 -14.29 -5.19
C SER A 173 -10.88 -13.17 -4.74
N LEU A 174 -12.20 -13.34 -4.93
CA LEU A 174 -13.20 -12.37 -4.48
C LEU A 174 -13.24 -12.29 -2.95
N GLN A 175 -13.25 -13.44 -2.26
CA GLN A 175 -13.20 -13.48 -0.78
C GLN A 175 -11.99 -12.77 -0.20
N LYS A 176 -10.81 -12.94 -0.82
CA LYS A 176 -9.59 -12.21 -0.44
C LYS A 176 -9.76 -10.70 -0.57
N GLN A 177 -10.42 -10.22 -1.63
CA GLN A 177 -10.68 -8.80 -1.83
C GLN A 177 -11.65 -8.21 -0.80
N CYS A 178 -12.50 -9.04 -0.21
CA CYS A 178 -13.47 -8.64 0.82
C CYS A 178 -12.93 -8.76 2.25
N THR A 179 -11.75 -9.36 2.43
CA THR A 179 -11.17 -9.55 3.75
C THR A 179 -10.89 -8.20 4.41
N SER A 180 -11.36 -8.04 5.64
CA SER A 180 -11.13 -6.85 6.46
C SER A 180 -10.51 -7.23 7.79
N LEU A 181 -9.62 -6.38 8.28
CA LEU A 181 -9.04 -6.51 9.60
C LEU A 181 -10.06 -6.10 10.66
N SER A 182 -10.15 -6.89 11.71
CA SER A 182 -10.90 -6.54 12.91
C SER A 182 -10.12 -5.55 13.78
N LYS A 183 -10.81 -4.94 14.73
CA LYS A 183 -10.12 -4.12 15.76
C LYS A 183 -9.11 -4.95 16.54
N GLN A 184 -9.41 -6.23 16.79
CA GLN A 184 -8.51 -7.14 17.50
C GLN A 184 -7.25 -7.45 16.69
N ASP A 185 -7.36 -7.63 15.38
CA ASP A 185 -6.19 -7.83 14.50
C ASP A 185 -5.23 -6.64 14.57
N MET A 186 -5.77 -5.41 14.58
CA MET A 186 -4.96 -4.19 14.72
C MET A 186 -4.29 -4.09 16.10
N LEU A 187 -4.99 -4.49 17.16
CA LEU A 187 -4.40 -4.57 18.51
C LEU A 187 -3.30 -5.62 18.59
N ASP A 188 -3.51 -6.81 18.01
CA ASP A 188 -2.52 -7.88 17.97
C ASP A 188 -1.24 -7.46 17.23
N LEU A 189 -1.40 -6.68 16.14
CA LEU A 189 -0.24 -6.13 15.43
C LEU A 189 0.51 -5.10 16.26
N LYS A 190 -0.20 -4.15 16.89
CA LYS A 190 0.44 -3.19 17.81
C LYS A 190 1.15 -3.89 18.97
N GLN A 191 0.53 -4.93 19.51
CA GLN A 191 1.14 -5.75 20.57
C GLN A 191 2.40 -6.48 20.07
N LEU A 192 2.39 -7.04 18.84
CA LEU A 192 3.57 -7.66 18.24
C LEU A 192 4.71 -6.66 18.09
N LEU A 193 4.43 -5.46 17.54
CA LEU A 193 5.44 -4.42 17.38
C LEU A 193 6.02 -3.98 18.72
N THR A 194 5.17 -3.72 19.71
CA THR A 194 5.60 -3.35 21.07
C THR A 194 6.41 -4.46 21.71
N ALA A 195 5.95 -5.71 21.62
CA ALA A 195 6.66 -6.88 22.18
C ALA A 195 8.05 -7.06 21.55
N CYS A 196 8.20 -6.75 20.27
CA CYS A 196 9.48 -6.81 19.56
C CYS A 196 10.32 -5.52 19.67
N GLY A 197 9.84 -4.48 20.36
CA GLY A 197 10.53 -3.21 20.48
C GLY A 197 10.59 -2.40 19.19
N VAL A 198 9.69 -2.65 18.23
CA VAL A 198 9.55 -1.86 17.00
C VAL A 198 8.68 -0.65 17.29
N THR A 199 9.24 0.53 17.11
CA THR A 199 8.53 1.79 17.33
C THR A 199 7.37 1.94 16.36
N TRP A 200 6.23 2.34 16.87
CA TRP A 200 5.07 2.69 16.07
C TRP A 200 4.38 3.95 16.59
N MET A 201 3.68 4.63 15.71
CA MET A 201 2.96 5.86 15.98
C MET A 201 1.57 5.78 15.37
N GLN A 202 0.64 6.54 15.96
CA GLN A 202 -0.68 6.80 15.39
C GLN A 202 -0.62 8.16 14.70
N ALA A 203 -0.87 8.19 13.39
CA ALA A 203 -1.03 9.46 12.68
C ALA A 203 -2.23 10.23 13.23
N PRO A 204 -2.21 11.56 13.23
CA PRO A 204 -3.41 12.36 13.50
C PRO A 204 -4.53 12.07 12.49
N GLU A 205 -4.16 11.90 11.22
CA GLU A 205 -5.03 11.59 10.09
C GLU A 205 -4.52 10.35 9.37
N GLU A 206 -4.03 10.48 8.14
CA GLU A 206 -3.58 9.38 7.30
C GLU A 206 -2.10 9.06 7.52
N ALA A 207 -1.77 7.78 7.51
CA ALA A 207 -0.41 7.31 7.76
C ALA A 207 0.57 7.80 6.68
N GLU A 208 0.17 7.75 5.39
CA GLU A 208 1.01 8.20 4.29
C GLU A 208 1.27 9.70 4.33
N ALA A 209 0.26 10.54 4.60
CA ALA A 209 0.40 11.99 4.70
C ALA A 209 1.33 12.37 5.85
N TYR A 210 1.13 11.73 7.01
CA TYR A 210 1.96 11.97 8.20
C TYR A 210 3.40 11.49 8.01
N ALA A 211 3.60 10.30 7.42
CA ALA A 211 4.93 9.78 7.11
C ALA A 211 5.69 10.69 6.14
N CYS A 212 5.03 11.20 5.10
CA CYS A 212 5.63 12.15 4.16
C CYS A 212 6.00 13.47 4.85
N TRP A 213 5.11 14.00 5.69
CA TRP A 213 5.39 15.21 6.48
C TRP A 213 6.60 15.00 7.40
N LEU A 214 6.70 13.86 8.11
CA LEU A 214 7.85 13.54 8.97
C LEU A 214 9.18 13.53 8.19
N VAL A 215 9.21 12.97 6.99
CA VAL A 215 10.41 12.98 6.13
C VAL A 215 10.75 14.41 5.72
N ARG A 216 9.81 15.20 5.26
CA ARG A 216 10.02 16.61 4.87
C ARG A 216 10.50 17.50 6.03
N GLN A 217 10.10 17.19 7.28
CA GLN A 217 10.59 17.86 8.47
C GLN A 217 11.97 17.35 8.95
N GLY A 218 12.58 16.41 8.23
CA GLY A 218 13.91 15.88 8.56
C GLY A 218 13.92 14.83 9.68
N TYR A 219 12.76 14.30 10.10
CA TYR A 219 12.69 13.24 11.12
C TYR A 219 13.11 11.86 10.59
N GLY A 220 13.23 11.69 9.28
CA GLY A 220 13.65 10.46 8.63
C GLY A 220 14.04 10.68 7.17
N SER A 221 14.52 9.61 6.51
CA SER A 221 15.11 9.67 5.17
C SER A 221 14.20 9.16 4.05
N ALA A 222 13.17 8.38 4.37
CA ALA A 222 12.29 7.81 3.36
C ALA A 222 10.93 7.41 3.93
N VAL A 223 9.93 7.39 3.06
CA VAL A 223 8.63 6.77 3.30
C VAL A 223 8.57 5.42 2.59
N VAL A 224 8.06 4.41 3.26
CA VAL A 224 7.81 3.08 2.71
C VAL A 224 6.30 2.89 2.60
N SER A 225 5.76 3.08 1.41
CA SER A 225 4.33 2.92 1.10
C SER A 225 4.15 2.49 -0.35
N CYS A 226 3.14 1.64 -0.61
CA CYS A 226 2.72 1.31 -1.97
C CYS A 226 1.81 2.40 -2.57
N ASP A 227 1.45 3.42 -1.81
CA ASP A 227 0.58 4.50 -2.26
C ASP A 227 1.35 5.58 -3.00
N THR A 228 0.87 5.93 -4.19
CA THR A 228 1.49 6.95 -5.03
C THR A 228 1.11 8.37 -4.64
N ASP A 229 0.14 8.56 -3.74
CA ASP A 229 -0.18 9.87 -3.18
C ASP A 229 1.01 10.44 -2.39
N CYS A 230 1.94 9.59 -1.92
CA CYS A 230 3.22 10.02 -1.35
C CYS A 230 4.03 10.94 -2.26
N ILE A 231 3.89 10.84 -3.60
CA ILE A 231 4.52 11.75 -4.57
C ILE A 231 3.91 13.16 -4.44
N ALA A 232 2.56 13.26 -4.37
CA ALA A 232 1.87 14.53 -4.18
C ALA A 232 2.07 15.10 -2.76
N HIS A 233 2.29 14.23 -1.76
CA HIS A 233 2.73 14.62 -0.42
C HIS A 233 4.22 15.02 -0.35
N ARG A 234 4.95 14.91 -1.45
CA ARG A 234 6.32 15.42 -1.64
C ARG A 234 7.35 14.84 -0.67
N ALA A 235 7.24 13.54 -0.37
CA ALA A 235 8.31 12.86 0.35
C ALA A 235 9.54 12.75 -0.57
N ASP A 236 10.73 13.09 -0.06
CA ASP A 236 11.98 13.07 -0.84
C ASP A 236 12.24 11.73 -1.49
N ILE A 237 12.06 10.66 -0.73
CA ILE A 237 12.24 9.27 -1.19
C ILE A 237 10.99 8.45 -0.82
N VAL A 238 10.37 7.83 -1.84
CA VAL A 238 9.25 6.92 -1.69
C VAL A 238 9.65 5.52 -2.10
N VAL A 239 9.69 4.60 -1.14
CA VAL A 239 9.98 3.18 -1.35
C VAL A 239 8.67 2.43 -1.58
N PHE A 240 8.42 2.00 -2.80
CA PHE A 240 7.18 1.31 -3.19
C PHE A 240 7.22 -0.19 -2.94
N GLU A 241 8.38 -0.79 -2.99
CA GLU A 241 8.54 -2.23 -2.83
C GLU A 241 9.72 -2.58 -1.95
N VAL A 242 9.52 -3.56 -1.08
CA VAL A 242 10.55 -4.20 -0.27
C VAL A 242 10.46 -5.71 -0.48
N ASP A 243 11.51 -6.33 -0.97
CA ASP A 243 11.66 -7.80 -0.96
C ASP A 243 12.30 -8.24 0.36
N SER A 244 11.49 -8.77 1.26
CA SER A 244 11.96 -9.21 2.58
C SER A 244 12.92 -10.39 2.55
N ARG A 245 13.09 -11.09 1.42
CA ARG A 245 14.03 -12.21 1.29
C ARG A 245 15.43 -11.71 0.94
N THR A 246 15.52 -10.78 0.01
CA THR A 246 16.79 -10.26 -0.51
C THR A 246 17.22 -8.96 0.16
N GLY A 247 16.31 -8.23 0.75
CA GLY A 247 16.54 -6.87 1.24
C GLY A 247 16.58 -5.83 0.13
N MET A 248 16.23 -6.19 -1.11
CA MET A 248 16.16 -5.24 -2.21
C MET A 248 14.92 -4.38 -2.10
N ILE A 249 15.07 -3.10 -2.38
CA ILE A 249 14.00 -2.11 -2.40
C ILE A 249 13.88 -1.50 -3.79
N ARG A 250 12.67 -1.03 -4.11
CA ARG A 250 12.44 -0.20 -5.30
C ARG A 250 11.82 1.12 -4.87
N TYR A 251 12.47 2.21 -5.24
CA TYR A 251 12.08 3.55 -4.82
C TYR A 251 12.17 4.56 -5.95
N VAL A 252 11.58 5.72 -5.75
CA VAL A 252 11.78 6.93 -6.56
C VAL A 252 12.27 8.06 -5.67
N ASN A 253 13.05 8.96 -6.28
CA ASN A 253 13.39 10.25 -5.70
C ASN A 253 12.47 11.30 -6.31
N THR A 254 11.79 12.07 -5.47
CA THR A 254 10.79 13.06 -5.89
C THR A 254 11.43 14.22 -6.66
N GLN A 255 12.64 14.63 -6.28
CA GLN A 255 13.38 15.67 -7.01
C GLN A 255 13.72 15.22 -8.44
N GLU A 256 14.14 13.96 -8.62
CA GLU A 256 14.40 13.42 -9.96
C GLU A 256 13.14 13.36 -10.82
N LEU A 257 11.97 13.13 -10.20
CA LEU A 257 10.69 13.21 -10.92
C LEU A 257 10.38 14.64 -11.35
N LEU A 258 10.59 15.64 -10.48
CA LEU A 258 10.44 17.05 -10.81
C LEU A 258 11.32 17.44 -12.00
N ASP A 259 12.60 17.09 -11.95
CA ASP A 259 13.58 17.41 -12.99
C ASP A 259 13.19 16.75 -14.32
N ALA A 260 12.83 15.45 -14.30
CA ALA A 260 12.45 14.71 -15.49
C ALA A 260 11.11 15.17 -16.10
N TRP A 261 10.21 15.67 -15.28
CA TRP A 261 8.94 16.26 -15.72
C TRP A 261 9.08 17.74 -16.08
N GLU A 262 10.27 18.34 -15.86
CA GLU A 262 10.57 19.75 -16.08
C GLU A 262 9.56 20.66 -15.36
N LEU A 263 9.23 20.30 -14.12
CA LEU A 263 8.41 21.10 -13.21
C LEU A 263 9.31 22.03 -12.39
N ASP A 264 8.82 23.22 -12.05
CA ASP A 264 9.66 24.27 -11.42
C ASP A 264 9.75 24.08 -9.90
N ASP A 265 8.71 23.55 -9.28
CA ASP A 265 8.61 23.42 -7.82
C ASP A 265 7.74 22.22 -7.38
N GLU A 266 7.83 21.91 -6.10
CA GLU A 266 7.09 20.81 -5.49
C GLU A 266 5.58 21.05 -5.41
N GLU A 267 5.10 22.29 -5.44
CA GLU A 267 3.66 22.58 -5.41
C GLU A 267 2.99 22.08 -6.69
N GLN A 268 3.74 22.01 -7.79
CA GLN A 268 3.27 21.44 -9.05
C GLN A 268 3.04 19.93 -8.97
N LEU A 269 3.65 19.21 -8.01
CA LEU A 269 3.33 17.80 -7.76
C LEU A 269 1.96 17.63 -7.12
N ILE A 270 1.54 18.57 -6.28
CA ILE A 270 0.18 18.61 -5.74
C ILE A 270 -0.81 18.84 -6.86
N ASP A 271 -0.58 19.87 -7.69
CA ASP A 271 -1.42 20.17 -8.82
C ASP A 271 -1.48 19.01 -9.83
N PHE A 272 -0.36 18.33 -10.04
CA PHE A 272 -0.32 17.10 -10.83
C PHE A 272 -1.23 16.02 -10.25
N GLY A 273 -1.15 15.76 -8.93
CA GLY A 273 -2.01 14.80 -8.25
C GLY A 273 -3.49 15.12 -8.39
N ILE A 274 -3.86 16.40 -8.25
CA ILE A 274 -5.24 16.88 -8.39
C ILE A 274 -5.75 16.68 -9.83
N LEU A 275 -4.93 17.02 -10.83
CA LEU A 275 -5.31 16.89 -12.25
C LEU A 275 -5.48 15.43 -12.69
N VAL A 276 -4.60 14.55 -12.24
CA VAL A 276 -4.65 13.11 -12.55
C VAL A 276 -5.79 12.42 -11.80
N GLY A 277 -6.11 12.93 -10.62
CA GLY A 277 -7.09 12.39 -9.68
C GLY A 277 -6.42 11.66 -8.53
N CYS A 278 -6.71 12.11 -7.33
CA CYS A 278 -6.27 11.55 -6.06
C CYS A 278 -7.48 11.07 -5.24
N ASP A 279 -7.22 10.52 -4.06
CA ASP A 279 -8.25 9.99 -3.18
C ASP A 279 -9.17 11.09 -2.60
N TYR A 280 -8.76 12.38 -2.67
CA TYR A 280 -9.56 13.52 -2.20
C TYR A 280 -10.56 14.07 -3.23
N ASN A 281 -10.46 13.63 -4.50
CA ASN A 281 -11.41 14.03 -5.55
C ASN A 281 -11.91 12.87 -6.44
N PRO A 282 -12.42 11.78 -5.85
CA PRO A 282 -12.74 10.55 -6.59
C PRO A 282 -13.77 10.74 -7.70
N GLY A 283 -14.77 11.59 -7.50
CA GLY A 283 -15.81 11.88 -8.47
C GLY A 283 -15.60 13.14 -9.32
N SER A 284 -14.56 13.91 -9.05
CA SER A 284 -14.39 15.30 -9.53
C SER A 284 -13.20 15.46 -10.46
N ARG A 285 -13.06 14.55 -11.42
CA ARG A 285 -11.95 14.57 -12.39
C ARG A 285 -12.29 15.40 -13.61
N VAL A 286 -11.29 16.11 -14.11
CA VAL A 286 -11.41 16.69 -15.46
C VAL A 286 -11.26 15.56 -16.48
N ASN A 287 -12.33 15.28 -17.22
CA ASN A 287 -12.32 14.25 -18.26
C ASN A 287 -11.14 14.45 -19.23
N LYS A 288 -10.41 13.37 -19.50
CA LYS A 288 -9.29 13.29 -20.47
C LYS A 288 -7.96 13.88 -20.02
N ILE A 289 -7.78 14.29 -18.76
CA ILE A 289 -6.46 14.63 -18.24
C ILE A 289 -5.88 13.40 -17.56
N GLY A 290 -4.90 12.77 -18.22
CA GLY A 290 -4.06 11.73 -17.63
C GLY A 290 -2.67 12.27 -17.33
N PRO A 291 -1.75 11.46 -16.77
CA PRO A 291 -0.43 11.92 -16.32
C PRO A 291 0.37 12.68 -17.39
N VAL A 292 0.38 12.22 -18.64
CA VAL A 292 1.09 12.87 -19.74
C VAL A 292 0.54 14.28 -20.00
N SER A 293 -0.79 14.43 -19.99
CA SER A 293 -1.44 15.74 -20.22
C SER A 293 -1.25 16.66 -19.03
N ALA A 294 -1.31 16.13 -17.80
CA ALA A 294 -1.11 16.90 -16.58
C ALA A 294 0.31 17.51 -16.54
N VAL A 295 1.36 16.71 -16.77
CA VAL A 295 2.74 17.21 -16.86
C VAL A 295 2.88 18.29 -17.92
N LYS A 296 2.32 18.07 -19.13
CA LYS A 296 2.38 19.07 -20.22
C LYS A 296 1.70 20.39 -19.85
N LEU A 297 0.54 20.32 -19.19
CA LEU A 297 -0.20 21.51 -18.76
C LEU A 297 0.58 22.27 -17.68
N LEU A 298 1.13 21.58 -16.69
CA LEU A 298 1.89 22.20 -15.60
C LEU A 298 3.21 22.79 -16.09
N LYS A 299 3.91 22.15 -17.03
CA LYS A 299 5.07 22.77 -17.71
C LYS A 299 4.70 24.11 -18.36
N GLN A 300 3.56 24.19 -19.02
CA GLN A 300 3.14 25.35 -19.80
C GLN A 300 2.56 26.46 -18.90
N TYR A 301 1.71 26.11 -17.96
CA TYR A 301 0.89 27.07 -17.20
C TYR A 301 1.33 27.22 -15.73
N LYS A 302 2.22 26.35 -15.25
CA LYS A 302 2.81 26.35 -13.92
C LYS A 302 1.86 26.01 -12.76
N SER A 303 0.57 26.28 -12.90
CA SER A 303 -0.45 26.02 -11.89
C SER A 303 -1.78 25.70 -12.53
N ILE A 304 -2.65 24.94 -11.84
CA ILE A 304 -4.03 24.71 -12.24
C ILE A 304 -4.77 26.03 -12.47
N ASP A 305 -4.51 27.05 -11.65
CA ASP A 305 -5.18 28.34 -11.70
C ASP A 305 -4.94 29.11 -13.02
N ASN A 306 -3.82 28.84 -13.67
CA ASN A 306 -3.41 29.50 -14.91
C ASN A 306 -3.87 28.77 -16.18
N ILE A 307 -4.46 27.58 -16.07
CA ILE A 307 -4.87 26.79 -17.25
C ILE A 307 -6.13 27.38 -17.88
N PRO A 308 -6.05 27.96 -19.09
CA PRO A 308 -7.20 28.59 -19.73
C PRO A 308 -8.24 27.53 -20.13
N ASN A 309 -9.51 27.87 -19.99
CA ASN A 309 -10.64 27.03 -20.41
C ASN A 309 -10.66 25.62 -19.79
N LEU A 310 -10.02 25.44 -18.63
CA LEU A 310 -10.21 24.23 -17.85
C LEU A 310 -11.66 24.22 -17.38
N LYS A 311 -12.54 23.50 -18.12
CA LYS A 311 -13.96 23.40 -17.78
C LYS A 311 -14.07 22.78 -16.39
N ASP A 312 -14.80 23.47 -15.53
CA ASP A 312 -15.11 23.03 -14.16
C ASP A 312 -13.92 22.93 -13.18
N VAL A 313 -13.02 23.93 -13.19
CA VAL A 313 -11.98 24.06 -12.14
C VAL A 313 -12.62 24.04 -10.74
N SER A 314 -13.81 24.60 -10.59
CA SER A 314 -14.57 24.58 -9.34
C SER A 314 -14.92 23.15 -8.87
N VAL A 315 -15.10 22.21 -9.79
CA VAL A 315 -15.37 20.79 -9.48
C VAL A 315 -14.14 20.12 -8.87
N LEU A 316 -12.94 20.54 -9.25
CA LEU A 316 -11.70 19.97 -8.71
C LEU A 316 -11.49 20.28 -7.23
N GLN A 317 -12.08 21.33 -6.68
CA GLN A 317 -11.85 21.82 -5.31
C GLN A 317 -10.35 21.95 -4.98
N HIS A 318 -9.53 22.32 -5.97
CA HIS A 318 -8.07 22.23 -5.90
C HIS A 318 -7.48 23.06 -4.75
N GLU A 319 -8.02 24.22 -4.43
CA GLU A 319 -7.57 25.04 -3.29
C GLU A 319 -7.71 24.27 -1.97
N LYS A 320 -8.86 23.62 -1.76
CA LYS A 320 -9.12 22.81 -0.56
C LYS A 320 -8.20 21.58 -0.52
N ILE A 321 -7.99 20.92 -1.66
CA ILE A 321 -7.15 19.71 -1.75
C ILE A 321 -5.67 20.06 -1.55
N ARG A 322 -5.19 21.20 -2.05
CA ARG A 322 -3.83 21.68 -1.75
C ARG A 322 -3.56 21.78 -0.26
N LEU A 323 -4.55 22.21 0.55
CA LEU A 323 -4.41 22.25 2.01
C LEU A 323 -4.25 20.85 2.61
N LEU A 324 -4.94 19.84 2.06
CA LEU A 324 -4.83 18.45 2.51
C LEU A 324 -3.46 17.83 2.18
N PHE A 325 -2.83 18.26 1.09
CA PHE A 325 -1.45 17.86 0.76
C PHE A 325 -0.38 18.68 1.50
N ASN A 326 -0.77 19.74 2.20
CA ASN A 326 0.08 20.60 3.02
C ASN A 326 -0.30 20.58 4.52
N PRO A 327 -0.52 19.41 5.12
CA PRO A 327 -0.91 19.34 6.51
C PRO A 327 0.19 19.90 7.42
N GLN A 328 -0.23 20.50 8.53
CA GLN A 328 0.67 20.95 9.59
C GLN A 328 0.36 20.12 10.84
N TYR A 329 1.38 19.44 11.34
CA TYR A 329 1.25 18.61 12.54
C TYR A 329 2.13 19.18 13.66
N GLU A 330 1.81 18.80 14.88
CA GLU A 330 2.63 19.10 16.05
C GLU A 330 3.94 18.31 16.00
N GLU A 331 4.95 18.78 16.73
CA GLU A 331 6.24 18.11 16.81
C GLU A 331 6.08 16.66 17.33
N PRO A 332 6.60 15.66 16.60
CA PRO A 332 6.36 14.27 16.97
C PRO A 332 7.21 13.84 18.17
N HIS A 333 6.59 13.12 19.09
CA HIS A 333 7.32 12.40 20.12
C HIS A 333 7.61 10.97 19.64
N ILE A 334 8.85 10.70 19.19
CA ILE A 334 9.26 9.40 18.67
C ILE A 334 10.08 8.68 19.72
N GLU A 335 9.42 7.88 20.54
CA GLU A 335 10.06 7.11 21.59
C GLU A 335 10.48 5.72 21.10
N ALA A 336 11.72 5.32 21.42
CA ALA A 336 12.22 3.99 21.12
C ALA A 336 11.65 2.97 22.08
N LEU A 337 10.83 2.05 21.59
CA LEU A 337 10.25 0.99 22.39
C LEU A 337 11.32 -0.04 22.81
N VAL A 338 11.16 -0.57 24.01
CA VAL A 338 11.96 -1.66 24.55
C VAL A 338 11.20 -2.97 24.36
N PRO A 339 11.85 -4.06 23.89
CA PRO A 339 11.19 -5.36 23.76
C PRO A 339 10.59 -5.84 25.08
N ASN A 340 9.40 -6.45 25.01
CA ASN A 340 8.68 -7.00 26.16
C ASN A 340 8.22 -8.44 25.85
N LEU A 341 8.88 -9.41 26.49
CA LEU A 341 8.62 -10.84 26.28
C LEU A 341 7.28 -11.30 26.85
N GLU A 342 6.77 -10.66 27.90
CA GLU A 342 5.47 -11.01 28.48
C GLU A 342 4.36 -10.72 27.48
N LEU A 343 4.40 -9.56 26.83
CA LEU A 343 3.46 -9.20 25.76
C LEU A 343 3.53 -10.18 24.58
N LEU A 344 4.72 -10.69 24.25
CA LEU A 344 4.88 -11.68 23.20
C LEU A 344 4.22 -13.01 23.58
N GLN A 345 4.37 -13.45 24.83
CA GLN A 345 3.74 -14.66 25.33
C GLN A 345 2.22 -14.56 25.35
N GLU A 346 1.67 -13.44 25.81
CA GLU A 346 0.23 -13.18 25.75
C GLU A 346 -0.33 -13.22 24.32
N LEU A 347 0.39 -12.60 23.37
CA LEU A 347 0.01 -12.62 21.96
C LEU A 347 0.03 -14.05 21.42
N LYS A 348 1.04 -14.85 21.77
CA LYS A 348 1.18 -16.25 21.36
C LYS A 348 0.03 -17.12 21.88
N GLN A 349 -0.48 -16.87 23.08
CA GLN A 349 -1.66 -17.59 23.59
C GLN A 349 -2.91 -17.36 22.75
N ARG A 350 -3.06 -16.15 22.15
CA ARG A 350 -4.18 -15.84 21.25
C ARG A 350 -3.92 -16.21 19.79
N ARG A 351 -2.66 -16.24 19.40
CA ARG A 351 -2.20 -16.49 18.02
C ARG A 351 -1.23 -17.68 18.03
N GLU A 352 -1.77 -18.90 18.20
CA GLU A 352 -1.00 -20.13 18.35
C GLU A 352 0.01 -20.41 17.22
N ASP A 353 -0.30 -19.97 15.98
CA ASP A 353 0.56 -20.10 14.81
C ASP A 353 1.54 -18.92 14.59
N LEU A 354 1.70 -18.04 15.60
CA LEU A 354 2.71 -16.98 15.55
C LEU A 354 4.12 -17.59 15.61
N ASP A 355 5.01 -17.14 14.73
CA ASP A 355 6.40 -17.61 14.65
C ASP A 355 7.28 -16.93 15.70
N GLU A 356 7.51 -17.62 16.82
CA GLU A 356 8.34 -17.14 17.92
C GLU A 356 9.82 -16.97 17.54
N ARG A 357 10.34 -17.78 16.60
CA ARG A 357 11.73 -17.64 16.14
C ARG A 357 11.94 -16.32 15.43
N LEU A 358 10.98 -15.96 14.58
CA LEU A 358 11.01 -14.71 13.85
C LEU A 358 10.91 -13.50 14.80
N ALA A 359 10.00 -13.54 15.78
CA ALA A 359 9.89 -12.53 16.81
C ALA A 359 11.18 -12.43 17.65
N GLY A 360 11.75 -13.58 18.04
CA GLY A 360 13.03 -13.65 18.76
C GLY A 360 14.20 -13.05 17.98
N GLN A 361 14.29 -13.30 16.68
CA GLN A 361 15.31 -12.68 15.82
C GLN A 361 15.14 -11.16 15.76
N LEU A 362 13.91 -10.67 15.64
CA LEU A 362 13.62 -9.23 15.61
C LEU A 362 14.06 -8.56 16.93
N ILE A 363 13.73 -9.15 18.06
CA ILE A 363 14.17 -8.69 19.40
C ILE A 363 15.70 -8.68 19.52
N TYR A 364 16.35 -9.77 19.10
CA TYR A 364 17.81 -9.89 19.15
C TYR A 364 18.50 -8.77 18.37
N HIS A 365 18.10 -8.54 17.13
CA HIS A 365 18.70 -7.49 16.30
C HIS A 365 18.41 -6.10 16.83
N ARG A 366 17.23 -5.84 17.41
CA ARG A 366 16.91 -4.55 18.06
C ARG A 366 17.85 -4.30 19.25
N ASN A 367 18.05 -5.27 20.12
CA ASN A 367 18.91 -5.14 21.29
C ASN A 367 20.38 -4.95 20.90
N THR A 368 20.89 -5.73 19.94
CA THR A 368 22.27 -5.64 19.48
C THR A 368 22.58 -4.25 18.90
N LYS A 369 21.69 -3.68 18.09
CA LYS A 369 21.86 -2.35 17.49
C LYS A 369 21.79 -1.23 18.53
N ARG A 370 20.95 -1.38 19.56
CA ARG A 370 20.88 -0.43 20.66
C ARG A 370 22.20 -0.39 21.47
N LEU A 371 22.79 -1.53 21.73
CA LEU A 371 24.09 -1.61 22.42
C LEU A 371 25.20 -0.92 21.63
N ILE A 372 25.27 -1.13 20.32
CA ILE A 372 26.26 -0.48 19.43
C ILE A 372 26.10 1.03 19.46
N SER A 373 24.87 1.57 19.40
CA SER A 373 24.65 3.02 19.44
C SER A 373 25.05 3.64 20.77
N VAL A 374 24.80 2.97 21.88
CA VAL A 374 25.21 3.43 23.24
C VAL A 374 26.73 3.46 23.36
N VAL A 375 27.43 2.44 22.86
CA VAL A 375 28.89 2.37 22.90
C VAL A 375 29.52 3.45 22.00
N SER A 376 28.94 3.71 20.84
CA SER A 376 29.40 4.76 19.92
C SER A 376 29.24 6.16 20.51
N THR A 377 28.13 6.45 21.17
CA THR A 377 27.92 7.77 21.84
C THR A 377 28.82 7.95 23.05
N ALA A 378 29.11 6.89 23.79
CA ALA A 378 30.06 6.92 24.92
C ALA A 378 31.51 7.16 24.44
N ALA A 379 31.90 6.59 23.29
CA ALA A 379 33.23 6.77 22.73
C ALA A 379 33.46 8.20 22.18
N THR A 380 32.41 8.86 21.66
CA THR A 380 32.51 10.26 21.21
C THR A 380 32.52 11.27 22.35
N SER A 381 31.94 10.96 23.51
CA SER A 381 31.95 11.84 24.69
C SER A 381 33.25 11.79 25.50
N THR A 382 34.10 10.79 25.28
CA THR A 382 35.41 10.67 25.95
C THR A 382 36.57 11.29 25.18
N SER A 383 36.38 11.72 23.91
CA SER A 383 37.41 12.33 23.09
C SER A 383 37.50 13.86 23.17
N ASP A 384 36.50 14.54 23.76
CA ASP A 384 36.46 16.01 23.84
C ASP A 384 37.03 16.59 25.16
N ASP A 385 37.33 15.74 26.16
CA ASP A 385 37.83 16.23 27.46
C ASP A 385 39.38 16.22 27.62
N ASP A 386 40.13 15.70 26.63
CA ASP A 386 41.60 15.56 26.76
C ASP A 386 42.42 16.59 25.96
N GLU A 387 41.82 17.53 25.22
CA GLU A 387 42.56 18.56 24.47
C GLU A 387 42.63 19.97 25.11
N GLN A 388 42.27 20.13 26.38
CA GLN A 388 42.41 21.41 27.08
C GLN A 388 43.37 21.35 28.29
N LYS A 389 44.53 20.72 28.14
CA LYS A 389 45.67 20.96 29.08
C LYS A 389 46.98 20.65 28.37
N PHE A 390 47.49 21.65 27.66
CA PHE A 390 48.92 22.00 27.59
C PHE A 390 49.09 23.38 26.98
#